data_c605f0bd817b019aaf5fc747d699e239
#
_entry.id   c605f0bd817b019aaf5fc747d699e239
#
_cell.length_a   1.000
_cell.length_b   1.000
_cell.length_c   1.000
_cell.angle_alpha   90.00
_cell.angle_beta   90.00
_cell.angle_gamma   90.00
#
_symmetry.space_group_name_H-M   'P 1'
#
loop_
_entity.id
_entity.type
_entity.pdbx_description
1 polymer ?
#
loop_
_entity_poly.entity_id
_entity_poly.type
_entity_poly.pdbx_seq_one_letter_code
_entity_poly.pdbx_strand_id
1 'polypeptide(L)'
;MPLILVVGGLLAALFFFVVVPRMNEFFLISVRDGKLLVVRGRVPVRLRQDFAEVTRRAGVKRASIRAVRESGHARLIPSGVDEGTAQRLRNAFGIHPVQRLQAAPLLPNRNLGQILGFAWLAWLIAGSRRGGTQ
;
A
#
# COMPACT_ATOMS: atom_id res chain seq x y z
N MET A 1 38.07 4.17 12.63
CA MET A 1 37.66 4.34 11.22
C MET A 1 36.95 3.10 10.60
N PRO A 2 37.38 1.85 10.82
CA PRO A 2 36.66 0.71 10.20
C PRO A 2 35.22 0.53 10.69
N LEU A 3 34.90 0.88 11.92
CA LEU A 3 33.56 0.76 12.49
C LEU A 3 32.54 1.65 11.74
N ILE A 4 32.91 2.87 11.37
CA ILE A 4 32.03 3.81 10.65
C ILE A 4 31.72 3.28 9.26
N LEU A 5 32.69 2.68 8.58
CA LEU A 5 32.50 2.08 7.26
C LEU A 5 31.57 0.84 7.33
N VAL A 6 31.74 0.02 8.37
CA VAL A 6 30.88 -1.16 8.58
C VAL A 6 29.44 -0.74 8.89
N VAL A 7 29.24 0.23 9.78
CA VAL A 7 27.92 0.74 10.12
C VAL A 7 27.27 1.44 8.92
N GLY A 8 28.03 2.24 8.18
CA GLY A 8 27.54 2.88 6.96
C GLY A 8 27.15 1.88 5.88
N GLY A 9 27.95 0.85 5.68
CA GLY A 9 27.64 -0.25 4.74
C GLY A 9 26.39 -1.04 5.13
N LEU A 10 26.22 -1.32 6.43
CA LEU A 10 25.05 -2.03 6.94
C LEU A 10 23.77 -1.20 6.77
N LEU A 11 23.83 0.09 7.07
CA LEU A 11 22.70 1.01 6.87
C LEU A 11 22.34 1.16 5.39
N ALA A 12 23.34 1.27 4.52
CA ALA A 12 23.13 1.34 3.08
C ALA A 12 22.51 0.03 2.54
N ALA A 13 22.99 -1.12 2.98
CA ALA A 13 22.42 -2.42 2.62
C ALA A 13 20.98 -2.54 3.11
N LEU A 14 20.71 -2.19 4.36
CA LEU A 14 19.37 -2.20 4.92
C LEU A 14 18.42 -1.26 4.15
N PHE A 15 18.88 -0.06 3.82
CA PHE A 15 18.14 0.90 3.02
C PHE A 15 17.83 0.32 1.63
N PHE A 16 18.82 -0.28 0.97
CA PHE A 16 18.65 -0.89 -0.34
C PHE A 16 17.66 -2.05 -0.30
N PHE A 17 17.77 -2.95 0.68
CA PHE A 17 16.85 -4.08 0.83
C PHE A 17 15.42 -3.70 1.21
N VAL A 18 15.24 -2.60 1.93
CA VAL A 18 13.90 -2.16 2.40
C VAL A 18 13.24 -1.21 1.41
N VAL A 19 13.99 -0.27 0.82
CA VAL A 19 13.43 0.81 0.00
C VAL A 19 13.23 0.37 -1.45
N VAL A 20 14.22 -0.32 -2.03
CA VAL A 20 14.19 -0.70 -3.46
C VAL A 20 12.99 -1.59 -3.81
N PRO A 21 12.66 -2.65 -3.04
CA PRO A 21 11.47 -3.46 -3.33
C PRO A 21 10.16 -2.66 -3.26
N ARG A 22 10.12 -1.65 -2.38
CA ARG A 22 8.91 -0.82 -2.20
C ARG A 22 8.67 0.16 -3.34
N MET A 23 9.71 0.56 -4.04
CA MET A 23 9.58 1.45 -5.20
C MET A 23 8.95 0.76 -6.41
N ASN A 24 8.99 -0.55 -6.47
CA ASN A 24 8.42 -1.34 -7.56
C ASN A 24 6.98 -1.81 -7.30
N GLU A 25 6.39 -1.45 -6.17
CA GLU A 25 5.00 -1.78 -5.86
C GLU A 25 4.03 -0.75 -6.44
N PHE A 26 3.04 -1.22 -7.21
CA PHE A 26 1.92 -0.37 -7.62
C PHE A 26 0.92 -0.19 -6.48
N PHE A 27 0.59 -1.29 -5.79
CA PHE A 27 -0.30 -1.26 -4.65
C PHE A 27 -0.13 -2.52 -3.77
N LEU A 28 -0.61 -2.39 -2.55
CA LEU A 28 -0.77 -3.47 -1.58
C LEU A 28 -2.17 -3.41 -1.00
N ILE A 29 -2.92 -4.49 -1.12
CA ILE A 29 -4.25 -4.66 -0.55
C ILE A 29 -4.19 -5.75 0.51
N SER A 30 -4.76 -5.49 1.67
CA SER A 30 -5.02 -6.49 2.70
C SER A 30 -6.49 -6.88 2.67
N VAL A 31 -6.75 -8.18 2.65
CA VAL A 31 -8.10 -8.73 2.77
C VAL A 31 -8.29 -9.24 4.19
N ARG A 32 -9.34 -8.77 4.84
CA ARG A 32 -9.74 -9.24 6.18
C ARG A 32 -11.26 -9.37 6.23
N ASP A 33 -11.72 -10.57 6.57
CA ASP A 33 -13.14 -10.89 6.72
C ASP A 33 -14.00 -10.42 5.53
N GLY A 34 -13.52 -10.68 4.31
CA GLY A 34 -14.19 -10.29 3.06
C GLY A 34 -14.12 -8.80 2.71
N LYS A 35 -13.43 -7.99 3.53
CA LYS A 35 -13.21 -6.56 3.27
C LYS A 35 -11.82 -6.32 2.69
N LEU A 36 -11.76 -5.49 1.65
CA LEU A 36 -10.51 -5.06 1.04
C LEU A 36 -10.08 -3.72 1.62
N LEU A 37 -8.86 -3.71 2.16
CA LEU A 37 -8.21 -2.50 2.67
C LEU A 37 -7.00 -2.21 1.79
N VAL A 38 -7.01 -1.08 1.09
CA VAL A 38 -5.84 -0.59 0.36
C VAL A 38 -4.82 -0.07 1.38
N VAL A 39 -3.73 -0.81 1.57
CA VAL A 39 -2.67 -0.44 2.52
C VAL A 39 -1.73 0.57 1.89
N ARG A 40 -1.43 0.40 0.60
CA ARG A 40 -0.51 1.26 -0.14
C ARG A 40 -0.86 1.31 -1.62
N GLY A 41 -0.53 2.43 -2.25
CA GLY A 41 -0.64 2.63 -3.68
C GLY A 41 -2.04 3.02 -4.14
N ARG A 42 -2.25 2.94 -5.44
CA ARG A 42 -3.49 3.33 -6.11
C ARG A 42 -4.14 2.13 -6.75
N VAL A 43 -5.42 1.94 -6.49
CA VAL A 43 -6.19 0.84 -7.07
C VAL A 43 -7.40 1.42 -7.79
N PRO A 44 -7.57 1.15 -9.09
CA PRO A 44 -8.77 1.53 -9.81
C PRO A 44 -10.02 0.96 -9.15
N VAL A 45 -11.10 1.73 -9.13
CA VAL A 45 -12.35 1.34 -8.45
C VAL A 45 -12.88 0.00 -8.99
N ARG A 46 -12.86 -0.17 -10.31
CA ARG A 46 -13.32 -1.42 -10.96
C ARG A 46 -12.47 -2.62 -10.53
N LEU A 47 -11.15 -2.48 -10.56
CA LEU A 47 -10.25 -3.56 -10.13
C LEU A 47 -10.46 -3.94 -8.66
N ARG A 48 -10.72 -2.95 -7.79
CA ARG A 48 -11.06 -3.20 -6.39
C ARG A 48 -12.38 -3.96 -6.24
N GLN A 49 -13.38 -3.62 -7.06
CA GLN A 49 -14.66 -4.33 -7.08
C GLN A 49 -14.50 -5.78 -7.54
N ASP A 50 -13.73 -6.01 -8.61
CA ASP A 50 -13.45 -7.34 -9.13
C ASP A 50 -12.72 -8.20 -8.08
N PHE A 51 -11.73 -7.65 -7.40
CA PHE A 51 -11.04 -8.35 -6.32
C PHE A 51 -11.97 -8.63 -5.12
N ALA A 52 -12.83 -7.68 -4.77
CA ALA A 52 -13.80 -7.87 -3.70
C ALA A 52 -14.77 -9.02 -4.02
N GLU A 53 -15.22 -9.10 -5.26
CA GLU A 53 -16.12 -10.16 -5.69
C GLU A 53 -15.43 -11.54 -5.67
N VAL A 54 -14.22 -11.64 -6.21
CA VAL A 54 -13.45 -12.89 -6.21
C VAL A 54 -13.16 -13.37 -4.79
N THR A 55 -12.69 -12.49 -3.91
CA THR A 55 -12.36 -12.85 -2.52
C THR A 55 -13.60 -13.20 -1.70
N ARG A 56 -14.72 -12.52 -1.94
CA ARG A 56 -16.00 -12.82 -1.28
C ARG A 56 -16.54 -14.18 -1.72
N ARG A 57 -16.54 -14.48 -3.02
CA ARG A 57 -17.00 -15.78 -3.55
C ARG A 57 -16.13 -16.94 -3.05
N ALA A 58 -14.85 -16.71 -2.88
CA ALA A 58 -13.93 -17.72 -2.37
C ALA A 58 -13.94 -17.84 -0.84
N GLY A 59 -14.66 -16.98 -0.13
CA GLY A 59 -14.73 -17.00 1.34
C GLY A 59 -13.39 -16.67 2.03
N VAL A 60 -12.56 -15.83 1.41
CA VAL A 60 -11.22 -15.50 1.90
C VAL A 60 -11.32 -14.67 3.18
N LYS A 61 -10.79 -15.20 4.28
CA LYS A 61 -10.76 -14.51 5.58
C LYS A 61 -9.56 -13.57 5.74
N ARG A 62 -8.38 -14.04 5.32
CA ARG A 62 -7.14 -13.28 5.38
C ARG A 62 -6.30 -13.53 4.14
N ALA A 63 -5.94 -12.47 3.45
CA ALA A 63 -5.04 -12.52 2.30
C ALA A 63 -4.33 -11.19 2.11
N SER A 64 -3.28 -11.20 1.31
CA SER A 64 -2.67 -9.97 0.81
C SER A 64 -2.54 -10.06 -0.71
N ILE A 65 -2.82 -8.96 -1.38
CA ILE A 65 -2.72 -8.85 -2.84
C ILE A 65 -1.76 -7.73 -3.14
N ARG A 66 -0.62 -8.07 -3.74
CA ARG A 66 0.43 -7.12 -4.09
C ARG A 66 0.55 -7.06 -5.60
N ALA A 67 0.64 -5.86 -6.16
CA ALA A 67 1.01 -5.65 -7.56
C ALA A 67 2.38 -5.00 -7.62
N VAL A 68 3.29 -5.62 -8.35
CA VAL A 68 4.66 -5.15 -8.53
C VAL A 68 4.97 -4.92 -10.00
N ARG A 69 5.94 -4.04 -10.26
CA ARG A 69 6.52 -3.88 -11.58
C ARG A 69 7.67 -4.87 -11.74
N GLU A 70 7.59 -5.70 -12.75
CA GLU A 70 8.63 -6.65 -13.11
C GLU A 70 8.89 -6.53 -14.61
N SER A 71 10.11 -6.15 -15.02
CA SER A 71 10.50 -6.02 -16.42
C SER A 71 9.54 -5.20 -17.30
N GLY A 72 9.06 -4.07 -16.77
CA GLY A 72 8.10 -3.18 -17.47
C GLY A 72 6.63 -3.62 -17.44
N HIS A 73 6.34 -4.80 -16.89
CA HIS A 73 4.99 -5.32 -16.77
C HIS A 73 4.51 -5.29 -15.31
N ALA A 74 3.21 -5.22 -15.13
CA ALA A 74 2.61 -5.37 -13.80
C ALA A 74 2.35 -6.86 -13.52
N ARG A 75 2.83 -7.35 -12.38
CA ARG A 75 2.59 -8.70 -11.90
C ARG A 75 1.83 -8.68 -10.60
N LEU A 76 0.80 -9.51 -10.51
CA LEU A 76 0.02 -9.69 -9.29
C LEU A 76 0.56 -10.87 -8.49
N ILE A 77 0.79 -10.64 -7.19
CA ILE A 77 1.25 -11.65 -6.24
C ILE A 77 0.20 -11.73 -5.12
N PRO A 78 -0.79 -12.62 -5.26
CA PRO A 78 -1.72 -12.91 -4.19
C PRO A 78 -1.09 -13.89 -3.20
N SER A 79 -1.31 -13.68 -1.91
CA SER A 79 -0.84 -14.54 -0.82
C SER A 79 -1.97 -14.81 0.16
N GLY A 80 -2.02 -16.00 0.72
CA GLY A 80 -3.06 -16.42 1.67
C GLY A 80 -4.35 -16.88 1.01
N VAL A 81 -4.32 -17.21 -0.28
CA VAL A 81 -5.43 -17.76 -1.06
C VAL A 81 -5.01 -19.07 -1.74
N ASP A 82 -5.99 -19.91 -2.07
CA ASP A 82 -5.76 -21.09 -2.90
C ASP A 82 -5.39 -20.73 -4.34
N GLU A 83 -4.77 -21.66 -5.08
CA GLU A 83 -4.29 -21.38 -6.44
C GLU A 83 -5.44 -21.04 -7.41
N GLY A 84 -6.61 -21.64 -7.25
CA GLY A 84 -7.79 -21.31 -8.07
C GLY A 84 -8.23 -19.86 -7.87
N THR A 85 -8.28 -19.40 -6.64
CA THR A 85 -8.58 -17.99 -6.32
C THR A 85 -7.46 -17.06 -6.78
N ALA A 86 -6.19 -17.46 -6.59
CA ALA A 86 -5.05 -16.70 -7.08
C ALA A 86 -5.09 -16.50 -8.59
N GLN A 87 -5.45 -17.53 -9.34
CA GLN A 87 -5.58 -17.45 -10.80
C GLN A 87 -6.73 -16.53 -11.23
N ARG A 88 -7.87 -16.57 -10.53
CA ARG A 88 -8.99 -15.64 -10.79
C ARG A 88 -8.60 -14.18 -10.53
N LEU A 89 -7.85 -13.92 -9.46
CA LEU A 89 -7.32 -12.60 -9.16
C LEU A 89 -6.35 -12.11 -10.24
N ARG A 90 -5.45 -12.98 -10.72
CA ARG A 90 -4.53 -12.67 -11.83
C ARG A 90 -5.28 -12.39 -13.13
N ASN A 91 -6.33 -13.15 -13.43
CA ASN A 91 -7.15 -12.93 -14.61
C ASN A 91 -7.90 -11.59 -14.53
N ALA A 92 -8.52 -11.27 -13.39
CA ALA A 92 -9.16 -9.98 -13.17
C ALA A 92 -8.17 -8.82 -13.31
N PHE A 93 -6.95 -8.99 -12.80
CA PHE A 93 -5.88 -7.99 -12.93
C PHE A 93 -5.41 -7.80 -14.38
N GLY A 94 -5.31 -8.88 -15.15
CA GLY A 94 -4.83 -8.86 -16.54
C GLY A 94 -5.71 -8.04 -17.50
N ILE A 95 -6.96 -7.79 -17.13
CA ILE A 95 -7.89 -6.96 -17.92
C ILE A 95 -7.54 -5.46 -17.77
N HIS A 96 -6.81 -5.08 -16.73
CA HIS A 96 -6.48 -3.69 -16.44
C HIS A 96 -5.08 -3.33 -16.94
N PRO A 97 -4.92 -2.44 -17.91
CA PRO A 97 -3.61 -2.02 -18.40
C PRO A 97 -2.84 -1.20 -17.34
N VAL A 98 -1.52 -1.32 -17.35
CA VAL A 98 -0.61 -0.64 -16.39
C VAL A 98 -0.84 0.87 -16.33
N GLN A 99 -1.16 1.51 -17.45
CA GLN A 99 -1.44 2.95 -17.52
C GLN A 99 -2.64 3.34 -16.64
N ARG A 100 -3.66 2.50 -16.54
CA ARG A 100 -4.82 2.75 -15.67
C ARG A 100 -4.48 2.60 -14.20
N LEU A 101 -3.53 1.73 -13.85
CA LEU A 101 -3.05 1.58 -12.49
C LEU A 101 -2.30 2.84 -12.01
N GLN A 102 -1.53 3.45 -12.91
CA GLN A 102 -0.80 4.68 -12.61
C GLN A 102 -1.70 5.92 -12.57
N ALA A 103 -2.75 5.95 -13.38
CA ALA A 103 -3.69 7.06 -13.47
C ALA A 103 -4.82 7.01 -12.43
N ALA A 104 -4.93 5.93 -11.65
CA ALA A 104 -5.98 5.81 -10.65
C ALA A 104 -5.87 6.93 -9.61
N PRO A 105 -7.00 7.60 -9.25
CA PRO A 105 -6.99 8.61 -8.22
C PRO A 105 -6.55 8.01 -6.89
N LEU A 106 -5.79 8.79 -6.12
CA LEU A 106 -5.52 8.46 -4.73
C LEU A 106 -6.87 8.48 -4.00
N LEU A 107 -7.34 7.32 -3.61
CA LEU A 107 -8.43 7.27 -2.64
C LEU A 107 -7.94 7.99 -1.39
N PRO A 108 -8.70 8.94 -0.82
CA PRO A 108 -8.34 9.56 0.43
C PRO A 108 -8.33 8.46 1.49
N ASN A 109 -7.16 7.86 1.67
CA ASN A 109 -6.92 6.97 2.78
C ASN A 109 -6.88 7.88 4.01
N ARG A 110 -8.00 7.97 4.71
CA ARG A 110 -8.06 8.57 6.04
C ARG A 110 -7.19 7.74 6.98
N ASN A 111 -5.88 7.84 6.79
CA ASN A 111 -4.94 7.28 7.73
C ASN A 111 -5.11 8.05 9.04
N LEU A 112 -5.48 7.35 10.10
CA LEU A 112 -5.55 7.88 11.46
C LEU A 112 -4.30 8.70 11.82
N GLY A 113 -3.13 8.35 11.25
CA GLY A 113 -1.90 9.12 11.40
C GLY A 113 -1.94 10.54 10.81
N GLN A 114 -2.66 10.76 9.72
CA GLN A 114 -2.84 12.13 9.18
C GLN A 114 -3.79 12.95 10.06
N ILE A 115 -4.86 12.34 10.58
CA ILE A 115 -5.80 13.01 11.47
C ILE A 115 -5.09 13.40 12.78
N LEU A 116 -4.28 12.52 13.34
CA LEU A 116 -3.49 12.80 14.55
C LEU A 116 -2.40 13.85 14.30
N GLY A 117 -1.75 13.84 13.14
CA GLY A 117 -0.75 14.84 12.76
C GLY A 117 -1.34 16.23 12.62
N PHE A 118 -2.50 16.37 12.00
CA PHE A 118 -3.19 17.67 11.89
C PHE A 118 -3.76 18.15 13.22
N ALA A 119 -4.28 17.25 14.05
CA ALA A 119 -4.77 17.59 15.38
C ALA A 119 -3.64 18.10 16.29
N TRP A 120 -2.45 17.50 16.23
CA TRP A 120 -1.28 17.93 16.97
C TRP A 120 -0.76 19.29 16.50
N LEU A 121 -0.69 19.51 15.17
CA LEU A 121 -0.33 20.82 14.60
C LEU A 121 -1.34 21.92 14.98
N ALA A 122 -2.63 21.62 14.91
CA ALA A 122 -3.68 22.57 15.31
C ALA A 122 -3.58 22.93 16.79
N TRP A 123 -3.26 21.97 17.67
CA TRP A 123 -3.03 22.21 19.08
C TRP A 123 -1.79 23.07 19.36
N LEU A 124 -0.69 22.86 18.63
CA LEU A 124 0.54 23.67 18.70
C LEU A 124 0.28 25.13 18.32
N ILE A 125 -0.48 25.35 17.24
CA ILE A 125 -0.82 26.71 16.74
C ILE A 125 -1.81 27.42 17.71
N ALA A 126 -2.77 26.68 18.27
CA ALA A 126 -3.73 27.23 19.22
C ALA A 126 -3.10 27.52 20.60
N GLY A 127 -2.15 26.70 21.03
CA GLY A 127 -1.39 26.92 22.29
C GLY A 127 -0.50 28.16 22.26
N SER A 128 0.02 28.53 21.08
CA SER A 128 0.87 29.70 20.91
C SER A 128 0.13 31.04 21.02
N ARG A 129 -1.19 31.08 20.91
CA ARG A 129 -1.99 32.33 20.98
C ARG A 129 -2.46 32.73 22.39
N ARG A 130 -2.19 31.94 23.43
CA ARG A 130 -2.59 32.25 24.82
C ARG A 130 -1.51 32.96 25.64
N GLY A 131 -0.41 33.39 25.07
CA GLY A 131 0.69 34.09 25.76
C GLY A 131 0.79 35.57 25.48
N GLY A 132 -0.29 36.30 25.34
CA GLY A 132 -0.19 37.73 25.05
C GLY A 132 -1.42 38.55 25.45
N THR A 133 -1.68 38.63 26.76
CA THR A 133 -2.42 39.77 27.36
C THR A 133 -2.10 39.85 28.82
N GLN A 134 -1.12 40.65 29.17
CA GLN A 134 -1.07 41.46 30.38
C GLN A 134 -0.68 42.86 29.99
#